data_8492ecc5450ca8c165bbe0179fb9b2a6
#
_entry.id   8492ecc5450ca8c165bbe0179fb9b2a6
#
_cell.length_a   1.000
_cell.length_b   1.000
_cell.length_c   1.000
_cell.angle_alpha   90.00
_cell.angle_beta   90.00
_cell.angle_gamma   90.00
#
_symmetry.space_group_name_H-M   'P 1'
#
loop_
_entity.id
_entity.type
_entity.pdbx_description
1 polymer ?
#
loop_
_entity_poly.entity_id
_entity_poly.type
_entity_poly.pdbx_seq_one_letter_code
_entity_poly.pdbx_strand_id
1 'polypeptide(L)'
;NGADKDEEEPVFEADEFRIPLKYRQDIPKGTLLLAGARLITMEGDTVHESGDLLIRDNRIAALGPAGSLQIPEGTEVRDMSGKTIVPGFVDTHAHMWPAWGIHKNRIWIYGANLAYGVTTTRDPQTATTDVLTYSDMVNAGMMPGPRIYSTGPGVGYWRYKLTSLEHTKKVLRQYSEYYDTKTIKMYLTGNRKHRQWVIMAAKELGLMPTTEGGLDFKLNMTQLLDGYPGHEHSLPIYPIYNDVVRTIADAGMAV
;
A
#
# COMPACT_ATOMS: atom_id res chain seq x y z
N ASN A 1 20.54 14.32 -42.49
CA ASN A 1 20.09 12.94 -42.80
C ASN A 1 21.11 11.97 -42.20
N GLY A 2 21.06 11.73 -40.92
CA GLY A 2 21.69 10.66 -40.21
C GLY A 2 20.59 9.71 -39.76
N ALA A 3 20.43 8.56 -40.44
CA ALA A 3 19.66 7.48 -39.95
C ALA A 3 20.41 6.95 -38.72
N ASP A 4 19.83 7.14 -37.52
CA ASP A 4 20.22 6.36 -36.35
C ASP A 4 19.96 4.90 -36.72
N LYS A 5 21.03 4.16 -36.89
CA LYS A 5 20.96 2.70 -36.90
C LYS A 5 20.64 2.32 -35.46
N ASP A 6 19.44 1.82 -35.25
CA ASP A 6 19.12 1.05 -34.04
C ASP A 6 20.10 -0.13 -34.01
N GLU A 7 21.22 0.03 -33.30
CA GLU A 7 22.04 -1.11 -32.89
C GLU A 7 21.17 -1.91 -31.93
N GLU A 8 20.71 -3.08 -32.36
CA GLU A 8 20.06 -4.03 -31.47
C GLU A 8 21.06 -4.37 -30.35
N GLU A 9 20.79 -3.86 -29.13
CA GLU A 9 21.57 -4.28 -27.97
C GLU A 9 21.51 -5.80 -27.87
N PRO A 10 22.64 -6.48 -27.65
CA PRO A 10 22.65 -7.93 -27.53
C PRO A 10 21.70 -8.35 -26.42
N VAL A 11 20.78 -9.26 -26.74
CA VAL A 11 19.85 -9.84 -25.78
C VAL A 11 20.68 -10.66 -24.79
N PHE A 12 20.96 -10.10 -23.64
CA PHE A 12 21.62 -10.83 -22.57
C PHE A 12 20.56 -11.66 -21.83
N GLU A 13 20.66 -12.99 -21.94
CA GLU A 13 19.90 -13.91 -21.09
C GLU A 13 20.73 -14.19 -19.83
N ALA A 14 20.27 -13.69 -18.70
CA ALA A 14 20.91 -13.95 -17.42
C ALA A 14 20.49 -15.33 -16.88
N ASP A 15 21.44 -16.06 -16.31
CA ASP A 15 21.12 -17.25 -15.51
C ASP A 15 20.40 -16.80 -14.23
N GLU A 16 19.20 -17.32 -13.99
CA GLU A 16 18.41 -17.00 -12.81
C GLU A 16 18.57 -18.09 -11.75
N PHE A 17 19.09 -17.71 -10.58
CA PHE A 17 19.17 -18.57 -9.42
C PHE A 17 18.16 -18.08 -8.37
N ARG A 18 17.05 -18.81 -8.19
CA ARG A 18 16.06 -18.51 -7.16
C ARG A 18 16.43 -19.13 -5.84
N ILE A 19 16.77 -18.31 -4.87
CA ILE A 19 17.07 -18.74 -3.49
C ILE A 19 15.89 -18.33 -2.61
N PRO A 20 14.91 -19.23 -2.35
CA PRO A 20 13.76 -18.89 -1.52
C PRO A 20 14.18 -18.83 -0.05
N LEU A 21 14.08 -17.64 0.54
CA LEU A 21 14.17 -17.47 1.99
C LEU A 21 12.75 -17.56 2.58
N LYS A 22 12.54 -18.48 3.51
CA LYS A 22 11.25 -18.67 4.17
C LYS A 22 11.36 -18.27 5.63
N TYR A 23 10.63 -17.24 6.02
CA TYR A 23 10.43 -16.88 7.41
C TYR A 23 8.97 -17.13 7.80
N ARG A 24 8.78 -17.58 9.04
CA ARG A 24 7.44 -17.75 9.59
C ARG A 24 6.94 -16.39 10.08
N GLN A 25 5.70 -16.07 9.76
CA GLN A 25 5.04 -14.92 10.39
C GLN A 25 4.92 -15.15 11.90
N ASP A 26 5.17 -14.11 12.68
CA ASP A 26 4.94 -14.13 14.12
C ASP A 26 3.43 -13.95 14.38
N ILE A 27 2.79 -15.07 14.66
CA ILE A 27 1.36 -15.12 14.98
C ILE A 27 1.22 -15.54 16.44
N PRO A 28 0.84 -14.62 17.34
CA PRO A 28 0.55 -14.95 18.73
C PRO A 28 -0.49 -16.08 18.81
N LYS A 29 -0.36 -16.95 19.79
CA LYS A 29 -1.28 -18.06 20.01
C LYS A 29 -2.11 -17.82 21.26
N GLY A 30 -3.34 -18.29 21.22
CA GLY A 30 -4.25 -18.20 22.37
C GLY A 30 -5.51 -17.41 22.07
N THR A 31 -6.31 -17.22 23.12
CA THR A 31 -7.57 -16.49 23.07
C THR A 31 -7.56 -15.33 24.05
N LEU A 32 -8.07 -14.19 23.62
CA LEU A 32 -8.20 -12.97 24.41
C LEU A 32 -9.60 -12.41 24.22
N LEU A 33 -10.31 -12.14 25.31
CA LEU A 33 -11.56 -11.41 25.33
C LEU A 33 -11.32 -9.99 25.80
N LEU A 34 -11.69 -9.00 24.97
CA LEU A 34 -11.81 -7.61 25.35
C LEU A 34 -13.28 -7.37 25.70
N ALA A 35 -13.60 -7.26 27.00
CA ALA A 35 -14.96 -7.31 27.51
C ALA A 35 -15.52 -5.93 27.85
N GLY A 36 -16.78 -5.68 27.50
CA GLY A 36 -17.56 -4.53 27.95
C GLY A 36 -17.18 -3.19 27.30
N ALA A 37 -16.50 -3.18 26.18
CA ALA A 37 -16.14 -1.97 25.48
C ALA A 37 -17.30 -1.41 24.65
N ARG A 38 -17.27 -0.11 24.36
CA ARG A 38 -18.03 0.42 23.23
C ARG A 38 -17.33 0.02 21.93
N LEU A 39 -17.99 -0.73 21.05
CA LEU A 39 -17.42 -1.20 19.80
C LEU A 39 -18.00 -0.41 18.62
N ILE A 40 -17.15 0.28 17.87
CA ILE A 40 -17.49 0.91 16.59
C ILE A 40 -16.86 0.05 15.51
N THR A 41 -17.66 -0.78 14.84
CA THR A 41 -17.15 -1.85 13.98
C THR A 41 -16.77 -1.38 12.59
N MET A 42 -17.27 -0.23 12.16
CA MET A 42 -17.21 0.28 10.78
C MET A 42 -17.91 -0.65 9.76
N GLU A 43 -18.77 -1.55 10.24
CA GLU A 43 -19.68 -2.32 9.41
C GLU A 43 -21.03 -1.59 9.36
N GLY A 44 -21.21 -0.77 8.34
CA GLY A 44 -22.31 0.19 8.29
C GLY A 44 -22.28 1.11 9.51
N ASP A 45 -23.45 1.35 10.10
CA ASP A 45 -23.63 2.21 11.29
C ASP A 45 -23.67 1.40 12.61
N THR A 46 -23.20 0.15 12.58
CA THR A 46 -23.30 -0.74 13.75
C THR A 46 -22.38 -0.31 14.87
N VAL A 47 -22.97 0.03 16.02
CA VAL A 47 -22.26 0.35 17.26
C VAL A 47 -22.83 -0.51 18.39
N HIS A 48 -21.96 -1.19 19.13
CA HIS A 48 -22.33 -1.84 20.39
C HIS A 48 -21.89 -0.95 21.54
N GLU A 49 -22.83 -0.35 22.27
CA GLU A 49 -22.51 0.55 23.39
C GLU A 49 -21.83 -0.18 24.56
N SER A 50 -22.11 -1.47 24.72
CA SER A 50 -21.36 -2.40 25.55
C SER A 50 -21.23 -3.71 24.80
N GLY A 51 -20.04 -4.04 24.36
CA GLY A 51 -19.75 -5.19 23.51
C GLY A 51 -18.50 -5.93 23.93
N ASP A 52 -18.43 -7.17 23.47
CA ASP A 52 -17.31 -8.07 23.66
C ASP A 52 -16.64 -8.33 22.33
N LEU A 53 -15.30 -8.39 22.34
CA LEU A 53 -14.48 -8.71 21.20
C LEU A 53 -13.58 -9.90 21.55
N LEU A 54 -13.83 -11.05 20.93
CA LEU A 54 -13.02 -12.25 21.08
C LEU A 54 -11.96 -12.33 20.00
N ILE A 55 -10.71 -12.40 20.41
CA ILE A 55 -9.56 -12.57 19.55
C ILE A 55 -9.02 -14.00 19.74
N ARG A 56 -8.79 -14.70 18.64
CA ARG A 56 -8.10 -15.99 18.62
C ARG A 56 -6.86 -15.86 17.73
N ASP A 57 -5.72 -16.18 18.31
CA ASP A 57 -4.42 -15.95 17.70
C ASP A 57 -4.28 -14.45 17.35
N ASN A 58 -4.16 -14.06 16.11
CA ASN A 58 -4.12 -12.66 15.67
C ASN A 58 -5.35 -12.23 14.87
N ARG A 59 -6.50 -12.88 15.06
CA ARG A 59 -7.73 -12.63 14.31
C ARG A 59 -8.91 -12.38 15.23
N ILE A 60 -9.79 -11.49 14.81
CA ILE A 60 -11.11 -11.36 15.43
C ILE A 60 -11.88 -12.64 15.14
N ALA A 61 -12.21 -13.37 16.19
CA ALA A 61 -12.98 -14.62 16.10
C ALA A 61 -14.48 -14.37 16.21
N ALA A 62 -14.89 -13.43 17.06
CA ALA A 62 -16.28 -13.01 17.22
C ALA A 62 -16.35 -11.63 17.85
N LEU A 63 -17.46 -10.91 17.63
CA LEU A 63 -17.82 -9.71 18.35
C LEU A 63 -19.35 -9.64 18.49
N GLY A 64 -19.83 -8.94 19.50
CA GLY A 64 -21.28 -8.77 19.72
C GLY A 64 -21.57 -8.05 21.03
N PRO A 65 -22.87 -7.95 21.41
CA PRO A 65 -23.25 -7.40 22.70
C PRO A 65 -22.57 -8.10 23.88
N ALA A 66 -22.28 -7.36 24.94
CA ALA A 66 -21.60 -7.93 26.12
C ALA A 66 -22.34 -9.17 26.68
N GLY A 67 -21.61 -10.22 26.96
CA GLY A 67 -22.12 -11.49 27.46
C GLY A 67 -22.80 -12.38 26.42
N SER A 68 -22.85 -11.99 25.14
CA SER A 68 -23.51 -12.80 24.10
C SER A 68 -22.60 -13.85 23.46
N LEU A 69 -21.28 -13.76 23.66
CA LEU A 69 -20.33 -14.63 23.01
C LEU A 69 -20.10 -15.93 23.79
N GLN A 70 -19.87 -17.01 23.07
CA GLN A 70 -19.33 -18.24 23.65
C GLN A 70 -17.83 -18.11 23.84
N ILE A 71 -17.37 -18.09 25.08
CA ILE A 71 -15.97 -17.88 25.43
C ILE A 71 -15.29 -19.23 25.67
N PRO A 72 -14.23 -19.57 24.91
CA PRO A 72 -13.46 -20.80 25.16
C PRO A 72 -12.84 -20.84 26.55
N GLU A 73 -12.74 -22.02 27.11
CA GLU A 73 -12.01 -22.22 28.37
C GLU A 73 -10.54 -21.77 28.25
N GLY A 74 -10.01 -21.16 29.30
CA GLY A 74 -8.63 -20.64 29.31
C GLY A 74 -8.44 -19.33 28.57
N THR A 75 -9.52 -18.65 28.12
CA THR A 75 -9.43 -17.33 27.50
C THR A 75 -8.97 -16.28 28.51
N GLU A 76 -7.93 -15.50 28.17
CA GLU A 76 -7.56 -14.30 28.92
C GLU A 76 -8.67 -13.25 28.76
N VAL A 77 -9.12 -12.67 29.88
CA VAL A 77 -10.16 -11.64 29.86
C VAL A 77 -9.56 -10.29 30.31
N ARG A 78 -9.79 -9.26 29.51
CA ARG A 78 -9.45 -7.88 29.86
C ARG A 78 -10.71 -7.04 29.90
N ASP A 79 -10.96 -6.41 31.04
CA ASP A 79 -12.04 -5.45 31.19
C ASP A 79 -11.69 -4.16 30.42
N MET A 80 -12.56 -3.84 29.47
CA MET A 80 -12.47 -2.64 28.62
C MET A 80 -13.65 -1.68 28.88
N SER A 81 -14.33 -1.81 30.00
CA SER A 81 -15.43 -0.94 30.39
C SER A 81 -14.99 0.54 30.36
N GLY A 82 -15.86 1.38 29.78
CA GLY A 82 -15.57 2.81 29.59
C GLY A 82 -14.57 3.15 28.48
N LYS A 83 -14.07 2.17 27.74
CA LYS A 83 -13.22 2.38 26.58
C LYS A 83 -13.99 2.16 25.27
N THR A 84 -13.53 2.82 24.23
CA THR A 84 -14.05 2.60 22.87
C THR A 84 -12.99 1.87 22.05
N ILE A 85 -13.41 0.79 21.39
CA ILE A 85 -12.55 0.04 20.46
C ILE A 85 -13.03 0.35 19.04
N VAL A 86 -12.09 0.71 18.20
CA VAL A 86 -12.29 0.96 16.76
C VAL A 86 -11.27 0.16 15.97
N PRO A 87 -11.47 -0.10 14.66
CA PRO A 87 -10.43 -0.63 13.80
C PRO A 87 -9.20 0.29 13.81
N GLY A 88 -8.01 -0.29 13.69
CA GLY A 88 -6.80 0.51 13.54
C GLY A 88 -6.86 1.36 12.27
N PHE A 89 -6.30 2.56 12.33
CA PHE A 89 -6.27 3.45 11.18
C PHE A 89 -5.39 2.91 10.06
N VAL A 90 -5.78 3.21 8.82
CA VAL A 90 -5.01 2.91 7.61
C VAL A 90 -4.53 4.24 7.02
N ASP A 91 -3.22 4.44 6.99
CA ASP A 91 -2.64 5.57 6.29
C ASP A 91 -2.32 5.14 4.84
N THR A 92 -3.03 5.72 3.88
CA THR A 92 -2.94 5.37 2.47
C THR A 92 -1.83 6.11 1.72
N HIS A 93 -1.16 7.07 2.40
CA HIS A 93 -0.06 7.83 1.82
C HIS A 93 1.04 8.09 2.86
N ALA A 94 1.66 7.05 3.33
CA ALA A 94 2.70 7.11 4.36
C ALA A 94 4.07 6.72 3.80
N HIS A 95 4.95 7.69 3.59
CA HIS A 95 6.33 7.41 3.20
C HIS A 95 7.09 6.74 4.34
N MET A 96 7.30 5.44 4.22
CA MET A 96 7.85 4.58 5.27
C MET A 96 9.37 4.37 5.15
N TRP A 97 10.09 5.38 4.66
CA TRP A 97 11.55 5.31 4.50
C TRP A 97 12.25 5.25 5.85
N PRO A 98 12.84 4.13 6.21
CA PRO A 98 13.46 4.02 7.52
C PRO A 98 14.87 4.61 7.58
N ALA A 99 15.66 4.43 6.55
CA ALA A 99 17.02 4.93 6.41
C ALA A 99 17.59 4.55 5.03
N TRP A 100 18.60 5.27 4.60
CA TRP A 100 19.40 4.90 3.44
C TRP A 100 20.55 3.99 3.89
N GLY A 101 20.71 2.86 3.18
CA GLY A 101 21.88 2.00 3.25
C GLY A 101 21.85 0.93 4.33
N ILE A 102 22.14 1.24 5.58
CA ILE A 102 22.25 0.24 6.64
C ILE A 102 20.89 -0.05 7.25
N HIS A 103 20.48 -1.31 7.23
CA HIS A 103 19.24 -1.76 7.87
C HIS A 103 19.33 -1.59 9.40
N LYS A 104 18.21 -1.18 9.99
CA LYS A 104 18.04 -1.00 11.43
C LYS A 104 17.02 -1.99 11.94
N ASN A 105 17.20 -2.41 13.19
CA ASN A 105 16.26 -3.30 13.88
C ASN A 105 15.17 -2.56 14.66
N ARG A 106 15.20 -1.23 14.65
CA ARG A 106 14.20 -0.36 15.27
C ARG A 106 14.03 0.90 14.45
N ILE A 107 12.81 1.18 14.07
CA ILE A 107 12.44 2.34 13.27
C ILE A 107 11.45 3.18 14.06
N TRP A 108 11.84 4.38 14.45
CA TRP A 108 11.03 5.24 15.32
C TRP A 108 9.68 5.62 14.67
N ILE A 109 9.67 5.87 13.37
CA ILE A 109 8.46 6.23 12.62
C ILE A 109 7.42 5.09 12.65
N TYR A 110 7.86 3.82 12.69
CA TYR A 110 6.94 2.69 12.80
C TYR A 110 6.28 2.63 14.18
N GLY A 111 7.07 2.89 15.23
CA GLY A 111 6.54 3.02 16.58
C GLY A 111 5.61 4.22 16.73
N ALA A 112 5.92 5.34 16.11
CA ALA A 112 5.06 6.52 16.10
C ALA A 112 3.71 6.23 15.41
N ASN A 113 3.71 5.58 14.26
CA ASN A 113 2.46 5.18 13.60
C ASN A 113 1.59 4.34 14.53
N LEU A 114 2.13 3.31 15.17
CA LEU A 114 1.40 2.48 16.13
C LEU A 114 0.89 3.28 17.33
N ALA A 115 1.69 4.22 17.85
CA ALA A 115 1.30 5.07 18.98
C ALA A 115 0.11 5.99 18.67
N TYR A 116 -0.05 6.38 17.41
CA TYR A 116 -1.20 7.14 16.92
C TYR A 116 -2.35 6.26 16.39
N GLY A 117 -2.25 4.95 16.58
CA GLY A 117 -3.30 3.99 16.18
C GLY A 117 -3.28 3.63 14.69
N VAL A 118 -2.25 4.03 13.94
CA VAL A 118 -2.06 3.59 12.55
C VAL A 118 -1.46 2.21 12.54
N THR A 119 -2.25 1.22 12.15
CA THR A 119 -1.87 -0.21 12.16
C THR A 119 -1.56 -0.76 10.78
N THR A 120 -1.89 -0.02 9.75
CA THR A 120 -1.63 -0.37 8.35
C THR A 120 -1.23 0.89 7.58
N THR A 121 -0.22 0.78 6.74
CA THR A 121 0.24 1.87 5.89
C THR A 121 0.38 1.42 4.45
N ARG A 122 0.08 2.32 3.52
CA ARG A 122 0.49 2.20 2.13
C ARG A 122 1.58 3.24 1.87
N ASP A 123 2.76 2.76 1.51
CA ASP A 123 3.87 3.61 1.09
C ASP A 123 3.78 3.80 -0.42
N PRO A 124 3.40 4.99 -0.90
CA PRO A 124 3.15 5.21 -2.32
C PRO A 124 4.43 5.35 -3.15
N GLN A 125 5.58 5.43 -2.52
CA GLN A 125 6.87 5.49 -3.21
C GLN A 125 8.04 5.43 -2.24
N THR A 126 9.04 4.62 -2.57
CA THR A 126 10.35 4.66 -1.95
C THR A 126 11.42 5.01 -2.98
N ALA A 127 12.62 5.37 -2.50
CA ALA A 127 13.78 5.54 -3.37
C ALA A 127 14.47 4.20 -3.64
N THR A 128 14.32 3.24 -2.73
CA THR A 128 14.95 1.92 -2.77
C THR A 128 13.94 0.83 -2.47
N THR A 129 14.38 -0.43 -2.44
CA THR A 129 13.56 -1.59 -2.09
C THR A 129 13.60 -1.93 -0.59
N ASP A 130 14.31 -1.16 0.22
CA ASP A 130 14.53 -1.46 1.65
C ASP A 130 13.24 -1.57 2.45
N VAL A 131 12.22 -0.78 2.11
CA VAL A 131 10.92 -0.81 2.78
C VAL A 131 10.25 -2.18 2.67
N LEU A 132 10.45 -2.90 1.57
CA LEU A 132 9.91 -4.25 1.38
C LEU A 132 10.54 -5.21 2.38
N THR A 133 11.86 -5.12 2.60
CA THR A 133 12.56 -5.89 3.64
C THR A 133 12.05 -5.55 5.04
N TYR A 134 11.81 -4.26 5.33
CA TYR A 134 11.26 -3.86 6.63
C TYR A 134 9.81 -4.35 6.83
N SER A 135 9.01 -4.39 5.78
CA SER A 135 7.69 -5.02 5.82
C SER A 135 7.78 -6.49 6.22
N ASP A 136 8.72 -7.23 5.63
CA ASP A 136 8.96 -8.63 5.96
C ASP A 136 9.44 -8.80 7.41
N MET A 137 10.33 -7.92 7.90
CA MET A 137 10.80 -7.94 9.28
C MET A 137 9.65 -7.69 10.28
N VAL A 138 8.73 -6.76 9.98
CA VAL A 138 7.53 -6.53 10.80
C VAL A 138 6.64 -7.78 10.80
N ASN A 139 6.39 -8.36 9.63
CA ASN A 139 5.57 -9.56 9.49
C ASN A 139 6.17 -10.79 10.20
N ALA A 140 7.51 -10.88 10.24
CA ALA A 140 8.23 -11.93 10.95
C ALA A 140 8.37 -11.68 12.46
N GLY A 141 7.84 -10.56 13.00
CA GLY A 141 7.96 -10.21 14.42
C GLY A 141 9.36 -9.75 14.84
N MET A 142 10.25 -9.47 13.88
CA MET A 142 11.63 -9.06 14.17
C MET A 142 11.71 -7.60 14.61
N MET A 143 10.67 -6.81 14.36
CA MET A 143 10.54 -5.43 14.81
C MET A 143 9.07 -5.02 14.93
N PRO A 144 8.71 -4.10 15.86
CA PRO A 144 7.38 -3.54 15.93
C PRO A 144 7.14 -2.56 14.78
N GLY A 145 5.94 -2.60 14.21
CA GLY A 145 5.52 -1.69 13.15
C GLY A 145 4.11 -1.97 12.66
N PRO A 146 3.52 -1.05 11.89
CA PRO A 146 2.27 -1.32 11.17
C PRO A 146 2.49 -2.34 10.05
N ARG A 147 1.43 -2.91 9.51
CA ARG A 147 1.53 -3.62 8.23
C ARG A 147 1.88 -2.63 7.14
N ILE A 148 2.94 -2.88 6.40
CA ILE A 148 3.45 -1.96 5.39
C ILE A 148 3.21 -2.56 4.01
N TYR A 149 2.41 -1.87 3.20
CA TYR A 149 2.24 -2.15 1.78
C TYR A 149 2.95 -1.05 1.00
N SER A 150 3.95 -1.39 0.19
CA SER A 150 4.68 -0.40 -0.59
C SER A 150 4.51 -0.62 -2.08
N THR A 151 4.49 0.47 -2.82
CA THR A 151 4.60 0.42 -4.28
C THR A 151 6.00 0.06 -4.74
N GLY A 152 6.98 0.05 -3.83
CA GLY A 152 8.39 0.04 -4.20
C GLY A 152 8.85 1.38 -4.80
N PRO A 153 10.00 1.41 -5.48
CA PRO A 153 10.52 2.62 -6.09
C PRO A 153 9.56 3.21 -7.12
N GLY A 154 9.40 4.53 -7.12
CA GLY A 154 8.56 5.22 -8.09
C GLY A 154 9.05 5.01 -9.53
N VAL A 155 8.13 4.73 -10.44
CA VAL A 155 8.43 4.50 -11.86
C VAL A 155 8.65 5.83 -12.56
N GLY A 156 9.84 6.04 -13.11
CA GLY A 156 10.15 7.11 -14.04
C GLY A 156 11.16 8.12 -13.55
N TYR A 157 10.90 8.92 -12.53
CA TYR A 157 11.66 10.15 -12.25
C TYR A 157 13.18 9.96 -12.11
N TRP A 158 13.65 9.17 -11.19
CA TRP A 158 15.09 8.88 -11.00
C TRP A 158 15.45 7.40 -11.18
N ARG A 159 14.47 6.57 -11.44
CA ARG A 159 14.67 5.17 -11.80
C ARG A 159 13.91 4.85 -13.07
N TYR A 160 14.48 4.03 -13.92
CA TYR A 160 13.87 3.49 -15.11
C TYR A 160 13.45 4.55 -16.14
N LYS A 161 14.40 5.02 -16.93
CA LYS A 161 14.07 5.78 -18.14
C LYS A 161 13.37 4.83 -19.12
N LEU A 162 12.06 4.96 -19.22
CA LEU A 162 11.26 4.11 -20.11
C LEU A 162 11.54 4.49 -21.57
N THR A 163 11.92 3.51 -22.39
CA THR A 163 12.29 3.73 -23.79
C THR A 163 11.29 3.18 -24.80
N SER A 164 10.52 2.15 -24.40
CA SER A 164 9.48 1.53 -25.21
C SER A 164 8.41 0.90 -24.34
N LEU A 165 7.28 0.47 -24.94
CA LEU A 165 6.25 -0.30 -24.23
C LEU A 165 6.83 -1.64 -23.72
N GLU A 166 7.63 -2.32 -24.52
CA GLU A 166 8.23 -3.61 -24.13
C GLU A 166 9.22 -3.42 -22.97
N HIS A 167 10.04 -2.35 -23.01
CA HIS A 167 10.89 -2.00 -21.88
C HIS A 167 10.05 -1.70 -20.64
N THR A 168 8.96 -0.97 -20.78
CA THR A 168 8.05 -0.68 -19.66
C THR A 168 7.47 -1.96 -19.06
N LYS A 169 7.05 -2.92 -19.88
CA LYS A 169 6.60 -4.24 -19.41
C LYS A 169 7.68 -4.98 -18.63
N LYS A 170 8.93 -4.98 -19.12
CA LYS A 170 10.06 -5.60 -18.40
C LYS A 170 10.29 -4.93 -17.04
N VAL A 171 10.27 -3.60 -16.99
CA VAL A 171 10.40 -2.85 -15.73
C VAL A 171 9.26 -3.21 -14.77
N LEU A 172 8.01 -3.20 -15.21
CA LEU A 172 6.87 -3.45 -14.33
C LEU A 172 6.77 -4.92 -13.88
N ARG A 173 7.32 -5.86 -14.62
CA ARG A 173 7.47 -7.26 -14.14
C ARG A 173 8.28 -7.36 -12.87
N GLN A 174 9.28 -6.51 -12.66
CA GLN A 174 10.02 -6.50 -11.40
C GLN A 174 9.11 -6.23 -10.21
N TYR A 175 8.10 -5.37 -10.37
CA TYR A 175 7.16 -5.03 -9.32
C TYR A 175 6.20 -6.19 -9.03
N SER A 176 5.67 -6.85 -10.06
CA SER A 176 4.73 -7.95 -9.88
C SER A 176 5.38 -9.27 -9.47
N GLU A 177 6.59 -9.54 -9.95
CA GLU A 177 7.24 -10.86 -9.79
C GLU A 177 8.28 -10.88 -8.67
N TYR A 178 9.04 -9.79 -8.47
CA TYR A 178 10.14 -9.76 -7.50
C TYR A 178 9.81 -8.93 -6.25
N TYR A 179 9.02 -7.85 -6.38
CA TYR A 179 8.61 -7.04 -5.23
C TYR A 179 7.28 -7.49 -4.65
N ASP A 180 6.54 -8.36 -5.34
CA ASP A 180 5.20 -8.82 -5.00
C ASP A 180 4.23 -7.68 -4.65
N THR A 181 4.42 -6.52 -5.28
CA THR A 181 3.51 -5.39 -5.10
C THR A 181 2.39 -5.43 -6.12
N LYS A 182 1.18 -5.06 -5.69
CA LYS A 182 -0.01 -4.95 -6.56
C LYS A 182 -0.27 -3.51 -6.99
N THR A 183 0.34 -2.56 -6.32
CA THR A 183 0.22 -1.13 -6.63
C THR A 183 1.58 -0.56 -6.99
N ILE A 184 1.60 0.33 -7.95
CA ILE A 184 2.81 1.05 -8.34
C ILE A 184 2.51 2.54 -8.38
N LYS A 185 3.54 3.38 -8.20
CA LYS A 185 3.41 4.82 -8.40
C LYS A 185 4.18 5.25 -9.65
N MET A 186 3.47 5.81 -10.60
CA MET A 186 4.08 6.53 -11.71
C MET A 186 4.45 7.94 -11.24
N TYR A 187 5.74 8.22 -11.18
CA TYR A 187 6.26 9.49 -10.71
C TYR A 187 6.77 10.35 -11.88
N LEU A 188 5.88 11.17 -12.43
CA LEU A 188 6.17 12.14 -13.50
C LEU A 188 6.98 11.57 -14.68
N THR A 189 6.71 10.32 -15.06
CA THR A 189 7.41 9.62 -16.13
C THR A 189 7.25 10.35 -17.46
N GLY A 190 8.35 10.79 -18.04
CA GLY A 190 8.48 11.28 -19.40
C GLY A 190 7.34 12.16 -19.92
N ASN A 191 6.92 11.93 -21.16
CA ASN A 191 5.75 12.57 -21.75
C ASN A 191 4.50 11.66 -21.67
N ARG A 192 3.36 12.10 -22.24
CA ARG A 192 2.10 11.35 -22.21
C ARG A 192 2.24 9.91 -22.75
N LYS A 193 3.00 9.72 -23.83
CA LYS A 193 3.23 8.39 -24.42
C LYS A 193 3.86 7.42 -23.42
N HIS A 194 4.86 7.87 -22.66
CA HIS A 194 5.49 7.04 -21.62
C HIS A 194 4.51 6.68 -20.50
N ARG A 195 3.69 7.64 -20.07
CA ARG A 195 2.66 7.41 -19.04
C ARG A 195 1.59 6.43 -19.52
N GLN A 196 1.20 6.49 -20.79
CA GLN A 196 0.29 5.52 -21.39
C GLN A 196 0.91 4.12 -21.46
N TRP A 197 2.23 4.00 -21.71
CA TRP A 197 2.91 2.70 -21.63
C TRP A 197 2.83 2.10 -20.24
N VAL A 198 2.92 2.91 -19.19
CA VAL A 198 2.77 2.42 -17.81
C VAL A 198 1.37 1.85 -17.58
N ILE A 199 0.31 2.54 -18.00
CA ILE A 199 -1.08 2.04 -17.91
C ILE A 199 -1.25 0.73 -18.68
N MET A 200 -0.78 0.68 -19.93
CA MET A 200 -0.91 -0.50 -20.77
C MET A 200 -0.19 -1.70 -20.17
N ALA A 201 1.05 -1.52 -19.70
CA ALA A 201 1.83 -2.57 -19.09
C ALA A 201 1.23 -2.99 -17.74
N ALA A 202 0.78 -2.04 -16.92
CA ALA A 202 0.14 -2.32 -15.63
C ALA A 202 -1.15 -3.13 -15.79
N LYS A 203 -1.97 -2.79 -16.77
CA LYS A 203 -3.21 -3.54 -17.10
C LYS A 203 -2.92 -5.00 -17.49
N GLU A 204 -1.89 -5.23 -18.29
CA GLU A 204 -1.48 -6.56 -18.72
C GLU A 204 -0.96 -7.41 -17.54
N LEU A 205 -0.27 -6.77 -16.59
CA LEU A 205 0.35 -7.42 -15.44
C LEU A 205 -0.56 -7.45 -14.18
N GLY A 206 -1.79 -6.97 -14.27
CA GLY A 206 -2.71 -6.91 -13.13
C GLY A 206 -2.25 -5.97 -12.01
N LEU A 207 -1.50 -4.92 -12.35
CA LEU A 207 -1.04 -3.91 -11.41
C LEU A 207 -1.97 -2.69 -11.43
N MET A 208 -2.08 -1.99 -10.31
CA MET A 208 -2.82 -0.75 -10.17
C MET A 208 -1.84 0.43 -10.09
N PRO A 209 -1.65 1.19 -11.17
CA PRO A 209 -0.78 2.35 -11.16
C PRO A 209 -1.49 3.58 -10.62
N THR A 210 -0.95 4.19 -9.56
CA THR A 210 -1.31 5.55 -9.20
C THR A 210 -0.36 6.55 -9.86
N THR A 211 -0.72 7.81 -9.85
CA THR A 211 0.13 8.88 -10.37
C THR A 211 0.43 9.92 -9.28
N GLU A 212 1.65 10.45 -9.30
CA GLU A 212 1.99 11.60 -8.46
C GLU A 212 0.98 12.75 -8.62
N GLY A 213 0.41 12.87 -9.82
CA GLY A 213 -0.24 14.10 -10.22
C GLY A 213 0.80 15.18 -10.54
N GLY A 214 0.39 16.40 -10.49
CA GLY A 214 1.27 17.55 -10.71
C GLY A 214 0.58 18.85 -10.34
N LEU A 215 1.34 19.93 -10.31
CA LEU A 215 0.79 21.28 -10.12
C LEU A 215 0.08 21.82 -11.38
N ASP A 216 -0.05 21.00 -12.42
CA ASP A 216 -0.74 21.31 -13.66
C ASP A 216 -2.06 20.54 -13.73
N PHE A 217 -3.17 21.26 -13.61
CA PHE A 217 -4.51 20.68 -13.68
C PHE A 217 -4.78 19.95 -14.99
N LYS A 218 -4.29 20.46 -16.14
CA LYS A 218 -4.48 19.80 -17.44
C LYS A 218 -3.76 18.44 -17.47
N LEU A 219 -2.57 18.37 -16.87
CA LEU A 219 -1.85 17.11 -16.72
C LEU A 219 -2.66 16.11 -15.90
N ASN A 220 -3.22 16.53 -14.76
CA ASN A 220 -4.01 15.68 -13.89
C ASN A 220 -5.25 15.13 -14.61
N MET A 221 -5.99 15.98 -15.31
CA MET A 221 -7.14 15.55 -16.11
C MET A 221 -6.73 14.63 -17.28
N THR A 222 -5.56 14.85 -17.87
CA THR A 222 -5.05 13.96 -18.91
C THR A 222 -4.74 12.58 -18.36
N GLN A 223 -4.17 12.49 -17.16
CA GLN A 223 -3.89 11.21 -16.48
C GLN A 223 -5.19 10.47 -16.15
N LEU A 224 -6.21 11.17 -15.68
CA LEU A 224 -7.54 10.61 -15.49
C LEU A 224 -8.10 10.02 -16.79
N LEU A 225 -8.05 10.78 -17.89
CA LEU A 225 -8.53 10.31 -19.20
C LEU A 225 -7.70 9.16 -19.78
N ASP A 226 -6.42 9.06 -19.41
CA ASP A 226 -5.56 7.95 -19.77
C ASP A 226 -5.83 6.68 -18.93
N GLY A 227 -6.71 6.77 -17.91
CA GLY A 227 -7.19 5.64 -17.13
C GLY A 227 -6.36 5.32 -15.87
N TYR A 228 -5.66 6.28 -15.30
CA TYR A 228 -5.05 6.12 -13.98
C TYR A 228 -6.14 6.02 -12.90
N PRO A 229 -6.12 4.98 -12.05
CA PRO A 229 -7.15 4.77 -11.03
C PRO A 229 -6.98 5.63 -9.78
N GLY A 230 -5.88 6.39 -9.65
CA GLY A 230 -5.65 7.25 -8.49
C GLY A 230 -4.60 8.33 -8.71
N HIS A 231 -4.87 9.50 -8.12
CA HIS A 231 -3.89 10.54 -7.84
C HIS A 231 -3.43 10.43 -6.39
N GLU A 232 -2.14 10.61 -6.16
CA GLU A 232 -1.57 10.59 -4.81
C GLU A 232 -1.74 11.92 -4.06
N HIS A 233 -2.01 12.99 -4.78
CA HIS A 233 -2.18 14.33 -4.22
C HIS A 233 -3.47 14.98 -4.71
N SER A 234 -3.96 15.94 -3.94
CA SER A 234 -5.12 16.75 -4.33
C SER A 234 -4.86 17.51 -5.63
N LEU A 235 -5.95 17.87 -6.32
CA LEU A 235 -5.85 18.70 -7.50
C LEU A 235 -5.34 20.10 -7.16
N PRO A 236 -4.57 20.76 -8.07
CA PRO A 236 -3.88 22.02 -7.78
C PRO A 236 -4.78 23.25 -7.92
N ILE A 237 -6.08 23.08 -8.01
CA ILE A 237 -7.04 24.17 -8.13
C ILE A 237 -8.11 24.08 -7.05
N TYR A 238 -8.59 25.24 -6.62
CA TYR A 238 -9.67 25.35 -5.65
C TYR A 238 -10.46 26.64 -5.93
N PRO A 239 -11.81 26.59 -5.90
CA PRO A 239 -12.67 25.44 -5.71
C PRO A 239 -12.70 24.50 -6.93
N ILE A 240 -12.98 23.20 -6.69
CA ILE A 240 -13.23 22.24 -7.74
C ILE A 240 -14.70 22.35 -8.16
N TYR A 241 -14.96 22.48 -9.46
CA TYR A 241 -16.32 22.57 -9.98
C TYR A 241 -16.92 21.20 -10.27
N ASN A 242 -18.26 21.18 -10.37
CA ASN A 242 -19.04 19.95 -10.44
C ASN A 242 -18.74 19.07 -11.67
N ASP A 243 -18.36 19.66 -12.80
CA ASP A 243 -17.93 18.93 -13.99
C ASP A 243 -16.69 18.07 -13.74
N VAL A 244 -15.70 18.63 -13.02
CA VAL A 244 -14.49 17.92 -12.62
C VAL A 244 -14.84 16.82 -11.63
N VAL A 245 -15.63 17.12 -10.60
CA VAL A 245 -16.04 16.13 -9.57
C VAL A 245 -16.75 14.96 -10.22
N ARG A 246 -17.69 15.21 -11.12
CA ARG A 246 -18.40 14.15 -11.85
C ARG A 246 -17.47 13.35 -12.73
N THR A 247 -16.58 14.00 -13.47
CA THR A 247 -15.64 13.29 -14.35
C THR A 247 -14.73 12.35 -13.56
N ILE A 248 -14.27 12.77 -12.38
CA ILE A 248 -13.46 11.92 -11.47
C ILE A 248 -14.30 10.74 -10.96
N ALA A 249 -15.52 11.02 -10.49
CA ALA A 249 -16.42 10.01 -9.97
C ALA A 249 -16.82 8.98 -11.04
N ASP A 250 -17.17 9.43 -12.23
CA ASP A 250 -17.54 8.57 -13.36
C ASP A 250 -16.37 7.70 -13.84
N ALA A 251 -15.14 8.21 -13.74
CA ALA A 251 -13.93 7.45 -14.05
C ALA A 251 -13.54 6.47 -12.93
N GLY A 252 -14.13 6.58 -11.75
CA GLY A 252 -13.77 5.77 -10.57
C GLY A 252 -12.37 6.05 -10.04
N MET A 253 -11.82 7.25 -10.28
CA MET A 253 -10.49 7.63 -9.84
C MET A 253 -10.51 8.14 -8.40
N ALA A 254 -9.61 7.63 -7.57
CA ALA A 254 -9.34 8.16 -6.23
C ALA A 254 -8.45 9.42 -6.31
N VAL A 255 -8.73 10.42 -5.47
CA VAL A 255 -7.92 11.65 -5.34
C VAL A 255 -7.74 11.97 -3.86
#